data_a3511fe3e58c025a648ec70d1a443c19
#
_entry.id   a3511fe3e58c025a648ec70d1a443c19
#
_cell.length_a   1.000
_cell.length_b   1.000
_cell.length_c   1.000
_cell.angle_alpha   90.00
_cell.angle_beta   90.00
_cell.angle_gamma   90.00
#
_symmetry.space_group_name_H-M   'P 1'
#
loop_
_entity.id
_entity.type
_entity.pdbx_description
1 polymer ?
#
loop_
_entity_poly.entity_id
_entity_poly.type
_entity_poly.pdbx_seq_one_letter_code
_entity_poly.pdbx_strand_id
1 'polypeptide(L)'
;MKRTSLLTLFAIVVIAAAVTAALGMSRAQAAPKLTKVTLQLKWVTQAQFAGYYAAVEKGYYKNAGLDVTLKVGGPDITPEQTVLGGQAQFGIDWLPNLFATREKGGKIVSIAQVFARSGMTELTWKSSGITSIAKMKGKKVGVWCCGNQPELFAALNKNGINPAKKSDVTIVNQPFDMNLFLQKKIDAAAAMTYNELAQVLESKNPATGKLYTLADLNVFKMASPAVGTGMLEDNIFTTEKYLNDPANKTTIVNFLKASFQGWIYCRDHVSDCTYIVLQNGTGLGHGHQLWQMNEIKKLVWPNPSGVGHVPAKAVNQTALIAKTYGVTKKLPQGATTYSYADQALDQLKATTDIYGSKYKPITVKVTAGGK
;
A
#
# COMPACT_ATOMS: atom_id res chain seq x y z
N MET A 1 -0.19 5.99 -89.10
CA MET A 1 -0.49 6.89 -87.99
C MET A 1 -1.33 6.19 -86.91
N LYS A 2 -0.85 5.18 -86.16
CA LYS A 2 -1.57 4.55 -85.00
C LYS A 2 -0.63 3.90 -83.95
N ARG A 3 0.59 4.35 -83.79
CA ARG A 3 1.52 3.76 -82.78
C ARG A 3 2.00 4.75 -81.66
N THR A 4 1.66 6.04 -81.73
CA THR A 4 2.11 7.04 -80.83
C THR A 4 1.13 7.29 -79.61
N SER A 5 -0.14 6.86 -79.70
CA SER A 5 -1.15 7.08 -78.68
C SER A 5 -1.12 6.08 -77.49
N LEU A 6 -0.51 4.89 -77.67
CA LEU A 6 -0.49 3.87 -76.61
C LEU A 6 0.62 4.08 -75.61
N LEU A 7 1.76 4.68 -75.99
CA LEU A 7 2.89 4.94 -75.09
C LEU A 7 2.63 6.10 -74.15
N THR A 8 1.85 7.10 -74.58
CA THR A 8 1.49 8.26 -73.72
C THR A 8 0.48 7.90 -72.63
N LEU A 9 -0.44 6.96 -72.90
CA LEU A 9 -1.40 6.50 -71.88
C LEU A 9 -0.72 5.65 -70.76
N PHE A 10 0.32 4.87 -71.12
CA PHE A 10 1.04 4.04 -70.15
C PHE A 10 1.93 4.89 -69.20
N ALA A 11 2.49 5.98 -69.71
CA ALA A 11 3.31 6.88 -68.90
C ALA A 11 2.47 7.66 -67.84
N ILE A 12 1.23 8.06 -68.19
CA ILE A 12 0.34 8.78 -67.26
C ILE A 12 -0.20 7.86 -66.14
N VAL A 13 -0.48 6.59 -66.45
CA VAL A 13 -0.95 5.61 -65.45
C VAL A 13 0.14 5.23 -64.47
N VAL A 14 1.41 5.13 -64.90
CA VAL A 14 2.54 4.83 -63.99
C VAL A 14 2.86 6.00 -63.07
N ILE A 15 2.74 7.23 -63.55
CA ILE A 15 2.98 8.45 -62.70
C ILE A 15 1.83 8.61 -61.70
N ALA A 16 0.58 8.34 -62.04
CA ALA A 16 -0.54 8.37 -61.08
C ALA A 16 -0.45 7.29 -60.01
N ALA A 17 0.04 6.09 -60.31
CA ALA A 17 0.29 5.02 -59.34
C ALA A 17 1.46 5.33 -58.39
N ALA A 18 2.51 6.01 -58.87
CA ALA A 18 3.63 6.44 -58.00
C ALA A 18 3.27 7.57 -57.03
N VAL A 19 2.37 8.50 -57.44
CA VAL A 19 1.92 9.60 -56.57
C VAL A 19 0.94 9.09 -55.52
N THR A 20 0.07 8.13 -55.78
CA THR A 20 -0.80 7.52 -54.77
C THR A 20 -0.05 6.62 -53.79
N ALA A 21 1.05 5.97 -54.20
CA ALA A 21 1.93 5.21 -53.27
C ALA A 21 2.73 6.14 -52.33
N ALA A 22 3.07 7.37 -52.76
CA ALA A 22 3.77 8.34 -51.92
C ALA A 22 2.87 9.05 -50.88
N LEU A 23 1.56 9.12 -51.10
CA LEU A 23 0.57 9.69 -50.18
C LEU A 23 0.06 8.67 -49.16
N GLY A 24 0.32 7.37 -49.32
CA GLY A 24 -0.09 6.28 -48.45
C GLY A 24 0.91 5.92 -47.35
N MET A 25 2.08 6.51 -47.31
CA MET A 25 2.99 6.34 -46.19
C MET A 25 2.54 7.23 -45.01
N SER A 26 1.47 6.82 -44.34
CA SER A 26 1.22 7.26 -42.94
C SER A 26 2.50 7.00 -42.20
N ARG A 27 3.21 8.05 -41.81
CA ARG A 27 4.31 7.93 -40.85
C ARG A 27 3.72 7.20 -39.63
N ALA A 28 4.08 5.95 -39.44
CA ALA A 28 3.83 5.24 -38.22
C ALA A 28 4.44 6.12 -37.12
N GLN A 29 3.57 6.87 -36.42
CA GLN A 29 4.00 7.71 -35.33
C GLN A 29 4.60 6.79 -34.30
N ALA A 30 5.92 6.88 -34.08
CA ALA A 30 6.57 6.05 -33.08
C ALA A 30 5.80 6.19 -31.77
N ALA A 31 5.43 5.05 -31.19
CA ALA A 31 4.71 5.07 -29.92
C ALA A 31 5.48 5.96 -28.92
N PRO A 32 4.80 6.85 -28.21
CA PRO A 32 5.49 7.77 -27.29
C PRO A 32 6.33 6.97 -26.28
N LYS A 33 7.57 7.36 -26.13
CA LYS A 33 8.52 6.71 -25.20
C LYS A 33 8.02 6.91 -23.78
N LEU A 34 7.67 5.79 -23.11
CA LEU A 34 7.21 5.82 -21.72
C LEU A 34 8.36 6.15 -20.75
N THR A 35 8.07 6.94 -19.74
CA THR A 35 9.03 7.23 -18.66
C THR A 35 9.05 6.03 -17.69
N LYS A 36 10.23 5.43 -17.50
CA LYS A 36 10.42 4.32 -16.57
C LYS A 36 10.37 4.81 -15.13
N VAL A 37 9.58 4.12 -14.31
CA VAL A 37 9.40 4.41 -12.87
C VAL A 37 9.41 3.10 -12.11
N THR A 38 10.11 3.04 -10.98
CA THR A 38 10.06 1.91 -10.06
C THR A 38 9.40 2.34 -8.75
N LEU A 39 8.42 1.54 -8.31
CA LEU A 39 7.79 1.65 -6.99
C LEU A 39 8.25 0.48 -6.13
N GLN A 40 8.97 0.75 -5.04
CA GLN A 40 9.32 -0.24 -4.03
C GLN A 40 8.14 -0.43 -3.07
N LEU A 41 7.55 -1.62 -3.06
CA LEU A 41 6.50 -1.99 -2.11
C LEU A 41 7.10 -2.30 -0.73
N LYS A 42 6.31 -2.09 0.33
CA LYS A 42 6.71 -2.40 1.70
C LYS A 42 6.82 -3.90 1.96
N TRP A 43 5.90 -4.69 1.41
CA TRP A 43 5.71 -6.09 1.75
C TRP A 43 5.62 -6.98 0.52
N VAL A 44 5.44 -8.28 0.74
CA VAL A 44 5.21 -9.27 -0.32
C VAL A 44 3.91 -8.98 -1.07
N THR A 45 3.76 -9.55 -2.25
CA THR A 45 2.56 -9.40 -3.08
C THR A 45 1.32 -9.87 -2.33
N GLN A 46 0.38 -8.98 -2.13
CA GLN A 46 -0.92 -9.25 -1.52
C GLN A 46 -1.89 -8.07 -1.80
N ALA A 47 -3.16 -8.21 -1.42
CA ALA A 47 -4.18 -7.19 -1.67
C ALA A 47 -3.89 -5.83 -1.01
N GLN A 48 -2.94 -5.76 -0.06
CA GLN A 48 -2.41 -4.50 0.48
C GLN A 48 -1.94 -3.53 -0.61
N PHE A 49 -1.51 -4.05 -1.75
CA PHE A 49 -0.98 -3.25 -2.86
C PHE A 49 -1.85 -3.32 -4.12
N ALA A 50 -3.09 -3.82 -3.99
CA ALA A 50 -3.98 -4.08 -5.11
C ALA A 50 -4.19 -2.87 -6.04
N GLY A 51 -4.28 -1.66 -5.49
CA GLY A 51 -4.45 -0.46 -6.30
C GLY A 51 -3.29 -0.21 -7.27
N TYR A 52 -2.06 -0.54 -6.88
CA TYR A 52 -0.89 -0.39 -7.76
C TYR A 52 -0.85 -1.48 -8.81
N TYR A 53 -1.17 -2.73 -8.46
CA TYR A 53 -1.30 -3.82 -9.43
C TYR A 53 -2.42 -3.54 -10.44
N ALA A 54 -3.56 -3.05 -9.98
CA ALA A 54 -4.66 -2.63 -10.84
C ALA A 54 -4.25 -1.47 -11.76
N ALA A 55 -3.45 -0.52 -11.29
CA ALA A 55 -2.98 0.59 -12.11
C ALA A 55 -2.04 0.13 -13.24
N VAL A 56 -1.25 -0.92 -13.02
CA VAL A 56 -0.46 -1.59 -14.07
C VAL A 56 -1.38 -2.32 -15.03
N GLU A 57 -2.21 -3.24 -14.52
CA GLU A 57 -3.03 -4.16 -15.33
C GLU A 57 -4.10 -3.44 -16.18
N LYS A 58 -4.74 -2.42 -15.60
CA LYS A 58 -5.72 -1.59 -16.31
C LYS A 58 -5.08 -0.51 -17.20
N GLY A 59 -3.76 -0.48 -17.28
CA GLY A 59 -3.03 0.43 -18.14
C GLY A 59 -3.04 1.89 -17.69
N TYR A 60 -3.46 2.21 -16.46
CA TYR A 60 -3.53 3.61 -15.99
C TYR A 60 -2.17 4.28 -16.01
N TYR A 61 -1.10 3.60 -15.60
CA TYR A 61 0.26 4.12 -15.70
C TYR A 61 0.67 4.34 -17.16
N LYS A 62 0.44 3.35 -18.02
CA LYS A 62 0.77 3.44 -19.45
C LYS A 62 0.06 4.61 -20.13
N ASN A 63 -1.23 4.78 -19.85
CA ASN A 63 -2.03 5.90 -20.35
C ASN A 63 -1.56 7.27 -19.83
N ALA A 64 -0.89 7.27 -18.67
CA ALA A 64 -0.25 8.46 -18.10
C ALA A 64 1.19 8.67 -18.60
N GLY A 65 1.65 7.90 -19.61
CA GLY A 65 3.00 8.00 -20.19
C GLY A 65 4.10 7.33 -19.34
N LEU A 66 3.74 6.41 -18.44
CA LEU A 66 4.67 5.77 -17.51
C LEU A 66 4.76 4.25 -17.76
N ASP A 67 5.99 3.74 -17.67
CA ASP A 67 6.30 2.30 -17.59
C ASP A 67 6.70 2.01 -16.13
N VAL A 68 5.72 1.52 -15.32
CA VAL A 68 5.89 1.34 -13.88
C VAL A 68 6.21 -0.10 -13.54
N THR A 69 7.36 -0.31 -12.90
CA THR A 69 7.75 -1.58 -12.30
C THR A 69 7.43 -1.59 -10.81
N LEU A 70 6.66 -2.57 -10.36
CA LEU A 70 6.41 -2.81 -8.94
C LEU A 70 7.50 -3.75 -8.40
N LYS A 71 8.36 -3.23 -7.52
CA LYS A 71 9.40 -4.02 -6.86
C LYS A 71 8.86 -4.54 -5.54
N VAL A 72 8.71 -5.86 -5.45
CA VAL A 72 8.14 -6.53 -4.27
C VAL A 72 9.04 -6.30 -3.06
N GLY A 73 8.43 -6.04 -1.90
CA GLY A 73 9.08 -5.89 -0.62
C GLY A 73 9.13 -7.20 0.19
N GLY A 74 9.24 -7.05 1.49
CA GLY A 74 9.30 -8.18 2.44
C GLY A 74 9.90 -7.78 3.77
N PRO A 75 9.98 -8.72 4.74
CA PRO A 75 10.45 -8.42 6.10
C PRO A 75 11.90 -7.90 6.15
N ASP A 76 12.74 -8.27 5.17
CA ASP A 76 14.16 -7.90 5.12
C ASP A 76 14.43 -6.71 4.18
N ILE A 77 13.38 -6.11 3.61
CA ILE A 77 13.49 -4.97 2.72
C ILE A 77 13.09 -3.69 3.46
N THR A 78 13.98 -2.71 3.42
CA THR A 78 13.71 -1.36 3.93
C THR A 78 13.45 -0.44 2.73
N PRO A 79 12.21 -0.08 2.42
CA PRO A 79 11.86 0.71 1.24
C PRO A 79 12.61 2.05 1.17
N GLU A 80 12.83 2.69 2.33
CA GLU A 80 13.55 3.96 2.41
C GLU A 80 14.99 3.83 1.89
N GLN A 81 15.67 2.73 2.21
CA GLN A 81 17.04 2.49 1.73
C GLN A 81 17.07 2.25 0.21
N THR A 82 16.06 1.55 -0.31
CA THR A 82 15.92 1.31 -1.76
C THR A 82 15.75 2.63 -2.53
N VAL A 83 14.91 3.54 -2.00
CA VAL A 83 14.64 4.84 -2.61
C VAL A 83 15.83 5.80 -2.43
N LEU A 84 16.42 5.86 -1.24
CA LEU A 84 17.64 6.67 -0.98
C LEU A 84 18.82 6.23 -1.83
N GLY A 85 18.95 4.92 -2.07
CA GLY A 85 19.97 4.32 -2.94
C GLY A 85 19.70 4.50 -4.43
N GLY A 86 18.60 5.16 -4.84
CA GLY A 86 18.26 5.43 -6.24
C GLY A 86 17.77 4.19 -7.02
N GLN A 87 17.50 3.08 -6.36
CA GLN A 87 17.00 1.86 -7.00
C GLN A 87 15.49 1.91 -7.29
N ALA A 88 14.77 2.86 -6.70
CA ALA A 88 13.38 3.15 -6.96
C ALA A 88 13.13 4.66 -6.86
N GLN A 89 12.20 5.18 -7.66
CA GLN A 89 11.78 6.59 -7.60
C GLN A 89 10.81 6.82 -6.45
N PHE A 90 9.96 5.83 -6.17
CA PHE A 90 8.95 5.89 -5.12
C PHE A 90 9.04 4.66 -4.22
N GLY A 91 8.60 4.82 -2.97
CA GLY A 91 8.47 3.74 -2.02
C GLY A 91 7.15 3.79 -1.27
N ILE A 92 6.75 2.63 -0.75
CA ILE A 92 5.62 2.49 0.19
C ILE A 92 6.19 2.05 1.53
N ASP A 93 5.89 2.81 2.58
CA ASP A 93 6.13 2.38 3.96
C ASP A 93 5.19 3.12 4.92
N TRP A 94 5.25 2.78 6.20
CA TRP A 94 4.50 3.43 7.25
C TRP A 94 5.14 4.77 7.62
N LEU A 95 4.29 5.77 7.86
CA LEU A 95 4.75 7.15 8.09
C LEU A 95 5.74 7.29 9.27
N PRO A 96 5.60 6.58 10.41
CA PRO A 96 6.59 6.65 11.50
C PRO A 96 8.00 6.17 11.10
N ASN A 97 8.13 5.23 10.15
CA ASN A 97 9.44 4.80 9.64
C ASN A 97 10.11 5.89 8.81
N LEU A 98 9.32 6.58 7.98
CA LEU A 98 9.80 7.75 7.26
C LEU A 98 10.29 8.83 8.24
N PHE A 99 9.57 9.08 9.33
CA PHE A 99 10.01 10.03 10.36
C PHE A 99 11.33 9.60 10.99
N ALA A 100 11.47 8.34 11.38
CA ALA A 100 12.69 7.79 11.96
C ALA A 100 13.87 7.84 10.98
N THR A 101 13.63 7.59 9.69
CA THR A 101 14.65 7.70 8.64
C THR A 101 15.10 9.15 8.44
N ARG A 102 14.16 10.10 8.45
CA ARG A 102 14.48 11.54 8.39
C ARG A 102 15.27 12.00 9.60
N GLU A 103 14.94 11.53 10.79
CA GLU A 103 15.69 11.87 12.03
C GLU A 103 17.15 11.42 11.94
N LYS A 104 17.44 10.33 11.22
CA LYS A 104 18.78 9.83 10.92
C LYS A 104 19.46 10.54 9.72
N GLY A 105 18.82 11.57 9.18
CA GLY A 105 19.36 12.37 8.07
C GLY A 105 18.90 11.95 6.68
N GLY A 106 18.03 10.94 6.54
CA GLY A 106 17.46 10.51 5.26
C GLY A 106 16.61 11.61 4.62
N LYS A 107 16.95 12.00 3.39
CA LYS A 107 16.28 13.08 2.65
C LYS A 107 15.11 12.54 1.82
N ILE A 108 14.04 12.09 2.51
CA ILE A 108 12.82 11.53 1.90
C ILE A 108 11.58 12.28 2.40
N VAL A 109 10.54 12.33 1.56
CA VAL A 109 9.30 13.07 1.82
C VAL A 109 8.11 12.22 1.42
N SER A 110 7.11 12.10 2.29
CA SER A 110 5.80 11.52 1.95
C SER A 110 5.04 12.48 1.04
N ILE A 111 4.60 11.97 -0.10
CA ILE A 111 3.90 12.74 -1.15
C ILE A 111 2.44 12.35 -1.32
N ALA A 112 2.02 11.22 -0.74
CA ALA A 112 0.61 10.82 -0.63
C ALA A 112 0.44 9.84 0.53
N GLN A 113 -0.71 9.89 1.20
CA GLN A 113 -1.09 9.00 2.30
C GLN A 113 -2.29 8.16 1.87
N VAL A 114 -2.05 6.93 1.44
CA VAL A 114 -3.10 6.06 0.89
C VAL A 114 -3.95 5.45 2.00
N PHE A 115 -3.34 4.87 3.03
CA PHE A 115 -4.08 4.39 4.19
C PHE A 115 -4.31 5.55 5.15
N ALA A 116 -5.56 6.04 5.20
CA ALA A 116 -5.95 7.15 6.06
C ALA A 116 -6.15 6.73 7.53
N ARG A 117 -6.01 5.44 7.84
CA ARG A 117 -6.20 4.83 9.17
C ARG A 117 -5.20 3.71 9.38
N SER A 118 -4.92 3.39 10.66
CA SER A 118 -4.14 2.22 11.05
C SER A 118 -5.00 0.95 11.01
N GLY A 119 -4.45 -0.10 10.43
CA GLY A 119 -4.97 -1.48 10.49
C GLY A 119 -4.29 -2.34 11.55
N MET A 120 -3.32 -1.81 12.28
CA MET A 120 -2.52 -2.56 13.26
C MET A 120 -3.35 -2.96 14.48
N THR A 121 -3.23 -4.20 14.86
CA THR A 121 -3.83 -4.78 16.06
C THR A 121 -2.83 -5.67 16.80
N GLU A 122 -3.12 -5.94 18.06
CA GLU A 122 -2.48 -7.00 18.84
C GLU A 122 -3.55 -7.99 19.27
N LEU A 123 -3.32 -9.27 19.06
CA LEU A 123 -4.26 -10.35 19.38
C LEU A 123 -3.82 -11.10 20.63
N THR A 124 -4.79 -11.45 21.49
CA THR A 124 -4.59 -12.42 22.56
C THR A 124 -5.77 -13.39 22.59
N TRP A 125 -5.55 -14.60 23.09
CA TRP A 125 -6.66 -15.51 23.32
C TRP A 125 -7.54 -15.01 24.47
N LYS A 126 -8.85 -15.07 24.36
CA LYS A 126 -9.76 -14.76 25.48
C LYS A 126 -9.48 -15.61 26.71
N SER A 127 -9.13 -16.89 26.50
CA SER A 127 -8.75 -17.82 27.54
C SER A 127 -7.45 -17.46 28.27
N SER A 128 -6.61 -16.56 27.75
CA SER A 128 -5.35 -16.13 28.40
C SER A 128 -5.56 -15.15 29.55
N GLY A 129 -6.73 -14.51 29.64
CA GLY A 129 -7.00 -13.47 30.63
C GLY A 129 -6.29 -12.13 30.34
N ILE A 130 -5.56 -12.01 29.21
CA ILE A 130 -4.90 -10.76 28.78
C ILE A 130 -5.94 -9.89 28.08
N THR A 131 -6.61 -9.05 28.84
CA THR A 131 -7.75 -8.23 28.39
C THR A 131 -7.40 -6.74 28.19
N SER A 132 -6.11 -6.39 28.27
CA SER A 132 -5.62 -5.05 27.99
C SER A 132 -4.11 -5.07 27.67
N ILE A 133 -3.59 -4.01 27.05
CA ILE A 133 -2.15 -3.87 26.80
C ILE A 133 -1.34 -3.92 28.11
N ALA A 134 -1.84 -3.31 29.20
CA ALA A 134 -1.18 -3.33 30.51
C ALA A 134 -0.95 -4.76 31.04
N LYS A 135 -1.82 -5.72 30.71
CA LYS A 135 -1.68 -7.12 31.11
C LYS A 135 -0.65 -7.92 30.28
N MET A 136 -0.01 -7.27 29.32
CA MET A 136 1.10 -7.87 28.56
C MET A 136 2.43 -7.80 29.33
N LYS A 137 2.48 -7.14 30.50
CA LYS A 137 3.67 -7.14 31.35
C LYS A 137 4.08 -8.55 31.74
N GLY A 138 5.36 -8.88 31.54
CA GLY A 138 5.93 -10.20 31.77
C GLY A 138 5.58 -11.25 30.73
N LYS A 139 4.91 -10.89 29.62
CA LYS A 139 4.45 -11.81 28.58
C LYS A 139 5.40 -11.87 27.39
N LYS A 140 5.24 -12.89 26.56
CA LYS A 140 5.88 -13.01 25.23
C LYS A 140 4.96 -12.37 24.20
N VAL A 141 5.40 -11.24 23.65
CA VAL A 141 4.62 -10.45 22.70
C VAL A 141 5.31 -10.47 21.34
N GLY A 142 4.63 -11.00 20.35
CA GLY A 142 5.12 -11.11 18.99
C GLY A 142 4.90 -9.83 18.20
N VAL A 143 5.91 -9.43 17.41
CA VAL A 143 5.78 -8.38 16.41
C VAL A 143 6.84 -8.58 15.33
N TRP A 144 6.55 -8.18 14.09
CA TRP A 144 7.57 -8.21 13.03
C TRP A 144 8.64 -7.17 13.29
N CYS A 145 9.90 -7.49 12.94
CA CYS A 145 11.01 -6.55 13.03
C CYS A 145 10.93 -5.44 11.97
N CYS A 146 11.96 -4.64 11.96
CA CYS A 146 12.40 -3.85 10.81
C CYS A 146 11.39 -2.78 10.34
N GLY A 147 10.80 -2.06 11.31
CA GLY A 147 9.88 -0.95 11.05
C GLY A 147 8.39 -1.27 11.22
N ASN A 148 8.05 -2.44 11.77
CA ASN A 148 6.64 -2.80 12.02
C ASN A 148 6.23 -2.66 13.50
N GLN A 149 7.16 -2.28 14.40
CA GLN A 149 6.96 -2.19 15.84
C GLN A 149 6.36 -0.87 16.37
N PRO A 150 6.37 0.27 15.63
CA PRO A 150 6.12 1.59 16.23
C PRO A 150 4.84 1.69 17.05
N GLU A 151 3.72 1.22 16.53
CA GLU A 151 2.41 1.34 17.18
C GLU A 151 2.30 0.46 18.44
N LEU A 152 2.82 -0.77 18.38
CA LEU A 152 2.86 -1.67 19.54
C LEU A 152 3.80 -1.13 20.61
N PHE A 153 5.00 -0.68 20.24
CA PHE A 153 5.95 -0.14 21.21
C PHE A 153 5.40 1.14 21.87
N ALA A 154 4.70 1.97 21.11
CA ALA A 154 3.97 3.10 21.67
C ALA A 154 2.90 2.65 22.68
N ALA A 155 2.14 1.60 22.36
CA ALA A 155 1.10 1.06 23.23
C ALA A 155 1.69 0.46 24.53
N LEU A 156 2.79 -0.27 24.45
CA LEU A 156 3.51 -0.80 25.60
C LEU A 156 4.06 0.33 26.47
N ASN A 157 4.79 1.28 25.90
CA ASN A 157 5.36 2.43 26.63
C ASN A 157 4.26 3.28 27.29
N LYS A 158 3.13 3.50 26.62
CA LYS A 158 1.96 4.19 27.18
C LYS A 158 1.42 3.51 28.44
N ASN A 159 1.59 2.19 28.55
CA ASN A 159 1.17 1.39 29.70
C ASN A 159 2.31 1.09 30.69
N GLY A 160 3.43 1.82 30.61
CA GLY A 160 4.57 1.65 31.54
C GLY A 160 5.35 0.35 31.32
N ILE A 161 5.23 -0.27 30.14
CA ILE A 161 5.95 -1.50 29.76
C ILE A 161 7.04 -1.10 28.75
N ASN A 162 8.30 -1.22 29.15
CA ASN A 162 9.41 -0.89 28.25
C ASN A 162 9.75 -2.09 27.35
N PRO A 163 9.53 -1.99 26.03
CA PRO A 163 9.78 -3.10 25.10
C PRO A 163 11.26 -3.49 24.98
N ALA A 164 12.19 -2.62 25.41
CA ALA A 164 13.62 -2.92 25.46
C ALA A 164 14.04 -3.69 26.70
N LYS A 165 13.18 -3.80 27.74
CA LYS A 165 13.48 -4.49 28.99
C LYS A 165 12.80 -5.85 29.03
N LYS A 166 13.58 -6.95 29.00
CA LYS A 166 13.06 -8.31 29.11
C LYS A 166 12.26 -8.57 30.39
N SER A 167 12.58 -7.87 31.48
CA SER A 167 11.81 -7.93 32.72
C SER A 167 10.40 -7.36 32.60
N ASP A 168 10.19 -6.45 31.67
CA ASP A 168 8.89 -5.84 31.43
C ASP A 168 8.06 -6.64 30.42
N VAL A 169 8.70 -7.09 29.34
CA VAL A 169 8.06 -7.86 28.25
C VAL A 169 9.14 -8.57 27.42
N THR A 170 8.86 -9.78 26.96
CA THR A 170 9.72 -10.45 25.97
C THR A 170 9.17 -10.21 24.57
N ILE A 171 9.83 -9.33 23.83
CA ILE A 171 9.50 -9.12 22.42
C ILE A 171 10.03 -10.29 21.60
N VAL A 172 9.17 -10.92 20.83
CA VAL A 172 9.48 -12.03 19.93
C VAL A 172 9.35 -11.56 18.50
N ASN A 173 10.42 -11.70 17.70
CA ASN A 173 10.32 -11.47 16.26
C ASN A 173 9.43 -12.54 15.65
N GLN A 174 8.21 -12.15 15.30
CA GLN A 174 7.18 -13.04 14.77
C GLN A 174 7.38 -13.19 13.26
N PRO A 175 7.24 -14.41 12.69
CA PRO A 175 7.12 -14.58 11.25
C PRO A 175 5.81 -13.97 10.73
N PHE A 176 5.62 -13.91 9.41
CA PHE A 176 4.38 -13.39 8.82
C PHE A 176 3.26 -14.43 8.72
N ASP A 177 3.40 -15.58 9.36
CA ASP A 177 2.32 -16.51 9.67
C ASP A 177 1.96 -16.43 11.17
N MET A 178 0.81 -16.97 11.51
CA MET A 178 0.30 -16.96 12.89
C MET A 178 0.62 -18.24 13.67
N ASN A 179 1.55 -19.07 13.20
CA ASN A 179 1.85 -20.36 13.81
C ASN A 179 2.31 -20.26 15.27
N LEU A 180 3.17 -19.28 15.61
CA LEU A 180 3.59 -19.08 17.00
C LEU A 180 2.41 -18.78 17.93
N PHE A 181 1.45 -17.99 17.46
CA PHE A 181 0.26 -17.64 18.22
C PHE A 181 -0.72 -18.81 18.32
N LEU A 182 -1.00 -19.49 17.19
CA LEU A 182 -1.89 -20.66 17.14
C LEU A 182 -1.36 -21.81 18.01
N GLN A 183 -0.05 -21.99 18.07
CA GLN A 183 0.62 -22.98 18.93
C GLN A 183 0.83 -22.48 20.38
N LYS A 184 0.34 -21.30 20.74
CA LYS A 184 0.48 -20.69 22.08
C LYS A 184 1.95 -20.55 22.53
N LYS A 185 2.89 -20.39 21.61
CA LYS A 185 4.32 -20.15 21.91
C LYS A 185 4.59 -18.68 22.27
N ILE A 186 3.70 -17.80 21.89
CA ILE A 186 3.62 -16.37 22.29
C ILE A 186 2.25 -16.10 22.89
N ASP A 187 2.20 -15.15 23.83
CA ASP A 187 0.99 -14.80 24.57
C ASP A 187 0.12 -13.78 23.82
N ALA A 188 0.77 -12.91 23.04
CA ALA A 188 0.14 -11.94 22.18
C ALA A 188 0.85 -11.90 20.82
N ALA A 189 0.14 -11.54 19.77
CA ALA A 189 0.66 -11.48 18.42
C ALA A 189 0.19 -10.23 17.67
N ALA A 190 1.13 -9.56 17.03
CA ALA A 190 0.82 -8.50 16.09
C ALA A 190 0.02 -9.05 14.91
N ALA A 191 -0.97 -8.29 14.47
CA ALA A 191 -1.83 -8.68 13.36
C ALA A 191 -2.39 -7.43 12.67
N MET A 192 -2.33 -7.41 11.35
CA MET A 192 -3.11 -6.46 10.59
C MET A 192 -4.56 -6.94 10.50
N THR A 193 -5.51 -6.01 10.60
CA THR A 193 -6.94 -6.35 10.44
C THR A 193 -7.21 -7.06 9.12
N TYR A 194 -6.41 -6.73 8.11
CA TYR A 194 -6.59 -7.25 6.76
C TYR A 194 -5.81 -8.54 6.48
N ASN A 195 -4.82 -8.95 7.29
CA ASN A 195 -3.97 -10.10 6.99
C ASN A 195 -4.00 -11.13 8.15
N GLU A 196 -3.18 -10.93 9.18
CA GLU A 196 -2.94 -11.97 10.21
C GLU A 196 -4.17 -12.27 11.05
N LEU A 197 -5.06 -11.30 11.26
CA LEU A 197 -6.36 -11.56 11.89
C LEU A 197 -7.15 -12.59 11.07
N ALA A 198 -7.17 -12.48 9.75
CA ALA A 198 -7.82 -13.47 8.89
C ALA A 198 -7.14 -14.84 9.01
N GLN A 199 -5.80 -14.91 9.02
CA GLN A 199 -5.09 -16.20 9.17
C GLN A 199 -5.51 -16.96 10.43
N VAL A 200 -5.76 -16.26 11.55
CA VAL A 200 -6.28 -16.89 12.77
C VAL A 200 -7.72 -17.38 12.56
N LEU A 201 -8.59 -16.55 11.98
CA LEU A 201 -10.00 -16.90 11.74
C LEU A 201 -10.16 -18.03 10.70
N GLU A 202 -9.23 -18.16 9.77
CA GLU A 202 -9.17 -19.20 8.74
C GLU A 202 -8.61 -20.54 9.27
N SER A 203 -8.07 -20.52 10.50
CA SER A 203 -7.51 -21.70 11.16
C SER A 203 -8.55 -22.45 11.97
N LYS A 204 -8.45 -23.80 11.99
CA LYS A 204 -9.32 -24.62 12.81
C LYS A 204 -8.79 -24.74 14.24
N ASN A 205 -9.70 -24.58 15.20
CA ASN A 205 -9.43 -24.92 16.60
C ASN A 205 -9.30 -26.45 16.71
N PRO A 206 -8.13 -26.97 17.13
CA PRO A 206 -7.91 -28.42 17.19
C PRO A 206 -8.83 -29.14 18.18
N ALA A 207 -9.35 -28.44 19.21
CA ALA A 207 -10.24 -29.03 20.19
C ALA A 207 -11.68 -29.20 19.68
N THR A 208 -12.12 -28.37 18.73
CA THR A 208 -13.52 -28.39 18.27
C THR A 208 -13.67 -28.75 16.79
N GLY A 209 -12.57 -28.73 16.01
CA GLY A 209 -12.57 -28.88 14.55
C GLY A 209 -13.21 -27.71 13.79
N LYS A 210 -13.76 -26.70 14.47
CA LYS A 210 -14.39 -25.50 13.90
C LYS A 210 -13.35 -24.39 13.70
N LEU A 211 -13.62 -23.45 12.79
CA LEU A 211 -12.80 -22.25 12.64
C LEU A 211 -12.84 -21.42 13.93
N TYR A 212 -11.71 -20.74 14.22
CA TYR A 212 -11.71 -19.70 15.23
C TYR A 212 -12.61 -18.54 14.83
N THR A 213 -13.11 -17.82 15.80
CA THR A 213 -13.99 -16.66 15.63
C THR A 213 -13.47 -15.47 16.43
N LEU A 214 -14.00 -14.29 16.19
CA LEU A 214 -13.69 -13.10 17.01
C LEU A 214 -14.09 -13.30 18.49
N ALA A 215 -15.00 -14.23 18.79
CA ALA A 215 -15.35 -14.57 20.16
C ALA A 215 -14.22 -15.29 20.92
N ASP A 216 -13.28 -15.89 20.24
CA ASP A 216 -12.12 -16.57 20.83
C ASP A 216 -10.97 -15.61 21.15
N LEU A 217 -11.02 -14.39 20.63
CA LEU A 217 -9.90 -13.41 20.63
C LEU A 217 -10.25 -12.13 21.41
N ASN A 218 -9.25 -11.54 22.06
CA ASN A 218 -9.21 -10.11 22.32
C ASN A 218 -8.43 -9.45 21.19
N VAL A 219 -8.99 -8.41 20.58
CA VAL A 219 -8.38 -7.67 19.46
C VAL A 219 -8.15 -6.24 19.90
N PHE A 220 -6.90 -5.89 20.15
CA PHE A 220 -6.50 -4.54 20.59
C PHE A 220 -6.12 -3.70 19.37
N LYS A 221 -7.10 -2.99 18.78
CA LYS A 221 -6.86 -2.09 17.65
C LYS A 221 -6.07 -0.87 18.11
N MET A 222 -4.89 -0.63 17.54
CA MET A 222 -4.03 0.49 17.93
C MET A 222 -4.71 1.85 17.74
N ALA A 223 -5.54 1.98 16.70
CA ALA A 223 -6.34 3.18 16.43
C ALA A 223 -7.58 3.34 17.34
N SER A 224 -7.93 2.35 18.17
CA SER A 224 -9.08 2.48 19.07
C SER A 224 -8.83 3.50 20.18
N PRO A 225 -9.85 4.21 20.70
CA PRO A 225 -9.68 5.12 21.83
C PRO A 225 -9.08 4.45 23.07
N ALA A 226 -9.36 3.17 23.27
CA ALA A 226 -8.86 2.39 24.41
C ALA A 226 -7.33 2.19 24.35
N VAL A 227 -6.75 2.03 23.16
CA VAL A 227 -5.29 1.92 22.97
C VAL A 227 -4.69 3.28 22.62
N GLY A 228 -5.17 3.94 21.59
CA GLY A 228 -4.84 5.32 21.22
C GLY A 228 -3.40 5.52 20.74
N THR A 229 -2.83 4.54 20.05
CA THR A 229 -1.47 4.60 19.49
C THR A 229 -1.41 4.30 18.01
N GLY A 230 -2.56 4.25 17.34
CA GLY A 230 -2.64 4.10 15.88
C GLY A 230 -1.92 5.24 15.18
N MET A 231 -1.10 4.91 14.21
CA MET A 231 -0.34 5.83 13.37
C MET A 231 -0.76 5.64 11.90
N LEU A 232 -0.42 6.59 11.04
CA LEU A 232 -0.65 6.46 9.60
C LEU A 232 0.31 5.43 9.02
N GLU A 233 -0.24 4.49 8.27
CA GLU A 233 0.49 3.38 7.65
C GLU A 233 0.87 3.72 6.21
N ASP A 234 0.60 2.86 5.26
CA ASP A 234 1.06 2.92 3.87
C ASP A 234 0.92 4.32 3.25
N ASN A 235 2.05 5.00 3.12
CA ASN A 235 2.19 6.24 2.38
C ASN A 235 3.09 6.05 1.17
N ILE A 236 2.95 6.90 0.15
CA ILE A 236 3.87 6.97 -0.98
C ILE A 236 4.90 8.06 -0.66
N PHE A 237 6.18 7.73 -0.77
CA PHE A 237 7.26 8.68 -0.54
C PHE A 237 8.30 8.65 -1.67
N THR A 238 9.11 9.70 -1.73
CA THR A 238 10.23 9.85 -2.65
C THR A 238 11.37 10.62 -1.99
N THR A 239 12.51 10.80 -2.67
CA THR A 239 13.58 11.64 -2.16
C THR A 239 13.28 13.14 -2.36
N GLU A 240 13.79 14.00 -1.46
CA GLU A 240 13.73 15.46 -1.64
C GLU A 240 14.38 15.89 -2.97
N LYS A 241 15.47 15.24 -3.38
CA LYS A 241 16.12 15.49 -4.66
C LYS A 241 15.19 15.25 -5.84
N TYR A 242 14.50 14.08 -5.88
CA TYR A 242 13.60 13.75 -6.96
C TYR A 242 12.36 14.66 -6.98
N LEU A 243 11.83 14.98 -5.79
CA LEU A 243 10.68 15.85 -5.60
C LEU A 243 10.94 17.28 -6.10
N ASN A 244 12.12 17.82 -5.82
CA ASN A 244 12.47 19.22 -6.10
C ASN A 244 13.01 19.45 -7.52
N ASP A 245 13.26 18.39 -8.29
CA ASP A 245 13.64 18.51 -9.70
C ASP A 245 12.41 18.86 -10.56
N PRO A 246 12.40 20.04 -11.21
CA PRO A 246 11.28 20.46 -12.04
C PRO A 246 10.94 19.48 -13.18
N ALA A 247 11.92 18.73 -13.68
CA ALA A 247 11.72 17.75 -14.74
C ALA A 247 10.82 16.57 -14.30
N ASN A 248 10.75 16.29 -12.99
CA ASN A 248 9.98 15.18 -12.45
C ASN A 248 8.52 15.53 -12.10
N LYS A 249 8.13 16.82 -12.12
CA LYS A 249 6.78 17.25 -11.69
C LYS A 249 5.66 16.50 -12.38
N THR A 250 5.69 16.45 -13.71
CA THR A 250 4.67 15.75 -14.50
C THR A 250 4.66 14.24 -14.20
N THR A 251 5.83 13.62 -14.04
CA THR A 251 5.97 12.21 -13.69
C THR A 251 5.34 11.93 -12.32
N ILE A 252 5.60 12.76 -11.31
CA ILE A 252 5.04 12.60 -9.96
C ILE A 252 3.52 12.69 -9.98
N VAL A 253 2.94 13.75 -10.61
CA VAL A 253 1.49 13.92 -10.71
C VAL A 253 0.84 12.77 -11.46
N ASN A 254 1.40 12.36 -12.60
CA ASN A 254 0.89 11.26 -13.41
C ASN A 254 0.95 9.93 -12.67
N PHE A 255 2.05 9.66 -11.94
CA PHE A 255 2.20 8.46 -11.12
C PHE A 255 1.15 8.42 -10.01
N LEU A 256 0.96 9.49 -9.26
CA LEU A 256 -0.04 9.58 -8.20
C LEU A 256 -1.46 9.44 -8.75
N LYS A 257 -1.78 10.14 -9.84
CA LYS A 257 -3.08 10.05 -10.51
C LYS A 257 -3.42 8.62 -10.91
N ALA A 258 -2.50 7.95 -11.61
CA ALA A 258 -2.70 6.58 -12.05
C ALA A 258 -2.80 5.59 -10.87
N SER A 259 -2.01 5.79 -9.82
CA SER A 259 -2.11 5.03 -8.57
C SER A 259 -3.49 5.19 -7.91
N PHE A 260 -3.99 6.42 -7.83
CA PHE A 260 -5.32 6.71 -7.27
C PHE A 260 -6.43 6.10 -8.12
N GLN A 261 -6.32 6.13 -9.46
CA GLN A 261 -7.26 5.44 -10.35
C GLN A 261 -7.30 3.93 -10.07
N GLY A 262 -6.14 3.29 -9.84
CA GLY A 262 -6.07 1.89 -9.47
C GLY A 262 -6.75 1.60 -8.13
N TRP A 263 -6.56 2.44 -7.11
CA TRP A 263 -7.23 2.31 -5.82
C TRP A 263 -8.74 2.52 -5.91
N ILE A 264 -9.20 3.53 -6.68
CA ILE A 264 -10.62 3.78 -6.95
C ILE A 264 -11.23 2.60 -7.69
N TYR A 265 -10.53 2.06 -8.70
CA TYR A 265 -10.96 0.87 -9.42
C TYR A 265 -11.16 -0.32 -8.46
N CYS A 266 -10.20 -0.60 -7.58
CA CYS A 266 -10.29 -1.67 -6.59
C CYS A 266 -11.39 -1.45 -5.54
N ARG A 267 -11.72 -0.19 -5.23
CA ARG A 267 -12.90 0.11 -4.40
C ARG A 267 -14.18 -0.41 -5.05
N ASP A 268 -14.32 -0.20 -6.35
CA ASP A 268 -15.57 -0.43 -7.08
C ASP A 268 -15.63 -1.84 -7.71
N HIS A 269 -14.47 -2.50 -7.92
CA HIS A 269 -14.32 -3.79 -8.58
C HIS A 269 -13.53 -4.80 -7.73
N VAL A 270 -14.05 -5.10 -6.53
CA VAL A 270 -13.35 -5.92 -5.51
C VAL A 270 -12.89 -7.26 -6.03
N SER A 271 -13.78 -8.01 -6.70
CA SER A 271 -13.46 -9.35 -7.21
C SER A 271 -12.38 -9.31 -8.28
N ASP A 272 -12.47 -8.38 -9.23
CA ASP A 272 -11.48 -8.25 -10.29
C ASP A 272 -10.10 -7.87 -9.72
N CYS A 273 -10.05 -6.90 -8.78
CA CYS A 273 -8.81 -6.57 -8.10
C CYS A 273 -8.24 -7.73 -7.27
N THR A 274 -9.09 -8.56 -6.66
CA THR A 274 -8.64 -9.78 -5.99
C THR A 274 -7.96 -10.72 -6.98
N TYR A 275 -8.54 -10.94 -8.17
CA TYR A 275 -7.92 -11.76 -9.22
C TYR A 275 -6.62 -11.15 -9.75
N ILE A 276 -6.56 -9.85 -9.96
CA ILE A 276 -5.31 -9.16 -10.35
C ILE A 276 -4.19 -9.47 -9.34
N VAL A 277 -4.48 -9.39 -8.03
CA VAL A 277 -3.49 -9.73 -7.00
C VAL A 277 -3.06 -11.19 -7.08
N LEU A 278 -4.00 -12.13 -7.27
CA LEU A 278 -3.70 -13.56 -7.39
C LEU A 278 -2.83 -13.89 -8.61
N GLN A 279 -2.97 -13.16 -9.71
CA GLN A 279 -2.14 -13.31 -10.89
C GLN A 279 -0.71 -12.80 -10.70
N ASN A 280 -0.49 -11.86 -9.78
CA ASN A 280 0.81 -11.28 -9.49
C ASN A 280 1.55 -11.94 -8.32
N GLY A 281 0.87 -12.80 -7.54
CA GLY A 281 1.45 -13.50 -6.39
C GLY A 281 1.24 -15.00 -6.45
N THR A 282 2.20 -15.77 -5.95
CA THR A 282 2.12 -17.24 -5.89
C THR A 282 1.62 -17.71 -4.53
N GLY A 283 0.82 -18.77 -4.50
CA GLY A 283 0.37 -19.39 -3.24
C GLY A 283 -0.66 -18.60 -2.45
N LEU A 284 -1.27 -17.58 -3.05
CA LEU A 284 -2.28 -16.75 -2.39
C LEU A 284 -3.65 -17.43 -2.42
N GLY A 285 -4.34 -17.46 -1.26
CA GLY A 285 -5.72 -17.96 -1.18
C GLY A 285 -6.74 -16.88 -1.62
N HIS A 286 -7.69 -17.25 -2.49
CA HIS A 286 -8.70 -16.31 -2.99
C HIS A 286 -9.52 -15.68 -1.86
N GLY A 287 -10.04 -16.50 -0.94
CA GLY A 287 -10.85 -16.01 0.20
C GLY A 287 -10.05 -15.07 1.10
N HIS A 288 -8.78 -15.39 1.34
CA HIS A 288 -7.86 -14.54 2.11
C HIS A 288 -7.64 -13.19 1.43
N GLN A 289 -7.34 -13.17 0.13
CA GLN A 289 -7.13 -11.91 -0.60
C GLN A 289 -8.42 -11.08 -0.71
N LEU A 290 -9.57 -11.72 -0.81
CA LEU A 290 -10.87 -11.05 -0.78
C LEU A 290 -11.14 -10.40 0.59
N TRP A 291 -10.82 -11.10 1.70
CA TRP A 291 -10.86 -10.52 3.05
C TRP A 291 -9.92 -9.32 3.12
N GLN A 292 -8.66 -9.49 2.71
CA GLN A 292 -7.69 -8.40 2.72
C GLN A 292 -8.21 -7.18 1.98
N MET A 293 -8.71 -7.36 0.75
CA MET A 293 -9.25 -6.28 -0.07
C MET A 293 -10.37 -5.53 0.65
N ASN A 294 -11.29 -6.26 1.29
CA ASN A 294 -12.40 -5.64 2.02
C ASN A 294 -11.93 -4.84 3.25
N GLU A 295 -10.99 -5.37 4.03
CA GLU A 295 -10.46 -4.68 5.22
C GLU A 295 -9.60 -3.48 4.85
N ILE A 296 -8.75 -3.59 3.83
CA ILE A 296 -7.92 -2.48 3.33
C ILE A 296 -8.79 -1.33 2.83
N LYS A 297 -9.86 -1.63 2.12
CA LYS A 297 -10.80 -0.59 1.67
C LYS A 297 -11.35 0.24 2.85
N LYS A 298 -11.52 -0.35 4.03
CA LYS A 298 -11.95 0.37 5.24
C LYS A 298 -10.86 1.32 5.77
N LEU A 299 -9.59 1.07 5.45
CA LEU A 299 -8.48 1.95 5.83
C LEU A 299 -8.34 3.14 4.87
N VAL A 300 -8.72 2.94 3.61
CA VAL A 300 -8.65 3.98 2.56
C VAL A 300 -9.94 4.79 2.51
N TRP A 301 -11.12 4.15 2.61
CA TRP A 301 -12.44 4.75 2.38
C TRP A 301 -13.37 4.71 3.61
N PRO A 302 -14.35 5.61 3.76
CA PRO A 302 -14.41 6.90 3.05
C PRO A 302 -13.26 7.80 3.52
N ASN A 303 -12.81 8.68 2.63
CA ASN A 303 -11.78 9.67 2.95
C ASN A 303 -12.23 11.07 2.50
N PRO A 304 -12.64 11.96 3.42
CA PRO A 304 -13.12 13.30 3.09
C PRO A 304 -12.10 14.20 2.38
N SER A 305 -10.81 13.86 2.50
CA SER A 305 -9.73 14.60 1.82
C SER A 305 -9.40 14.05 0.43
N GLY A 306 -10.03 12.93 0.03
CA GLY A 306 -9.70 12.19 -1.19
C GLY A 306 -8.60 11.15 -0.98
N VAL A 307 -8.58 10.12 -1.84
CA VAL A 307 -7.56 9.06 -1.77
C VAL A 307 -6.15 9.64 -1.91
N GLY A 308 -5.24 9.23 -1.05
CA GLY A 308 -3.86 9.73 -1.06
C GLY A 308 -3.64 11.05 -0.32
N HIS A 309 -4.68 11.66 0.25
CA HIS A 309 -4.55 12.85 1.10
C HIS A 309 -5.15 12.60 2.49
N VAL A 310 -4.53 13.18 3.51
CA VAL A 310 -5.07 13.24 4.89
C VAL A 310 -4.86 14.64 5.46
N PRO A 311 -5.73 15.09 6.40
CA PRO A 311 -5.55 16.37 7.06
C PRO A 311 -4.23 16.43 7.84
N ALA A 312 -3.61 17.60 7.91
CA ALA A 312 -2.39 17.83 8.71
C ALA A 312 -2.53 17.37 10.17
N LYS A 313 -3.75 17.44 10.74
CA LYS A 313 -4.05 16.92 12.08
C LYS A 313 -3.70 15.43 12.22
N ALA A 314 -3.97 14.59 11.22
CA ALA A 314 -3.69 13.16 11.26
C ALA A 314 -2.17 12.88 11.20
N VAL A 315 -1.45 13.64 10.36
CA VAL A 315 0.03 13.59 10.32
C VAL A 315 0.62 14.01 11.65
N ASN A 316 0.15 15.14 12.20
CA ASN A 316 0.63 15.66 13.48
C ASN A 316 0.35 14.69 14.64
N GLN A 317 -0.81 14.02 14.64
CA GLN A 317 -1.15 12.99 15.61
C GLN A 317 -0.17 11.82 15.55
N THR A 318 0.14 11.30 14.35
CA THR A 318 1.15 10.27 14.14
C THR A 318 2.53 10.72 14.66
N ALA A 319 2.95 11.93 14.32
CA ALA A 319 4.22 12.49 14.77
C ALA A 319 4.28 12.65 16.29
N LEU A 320 3.19 13.08 16.90
CA LEU A 320 3.10 13.25 18.37
C LEU A 320 3.18 11.90 19.08
N ILE A 321 2.47 10.87 18.61
CA ILE A 321 2.54 9.52 19.17
C ILE A 321 3.97 8.98 19.01
N ALA A 322 4.56 9.09 17.83
CA ALA A 322 5.91 8.62 17.53
C ALA A 322 6.94 9.26 18.49
N LYS A 323 6.86 10.58 18.73
CA LYS A 323 7.73 11.30 19.66
C LYS A 323 7.46 10.93 21.12
N THR A 324 6.20 10.96 21.54
CA THR A 324 5.81 10.75 22.94
C THR A 324 6.23 9.38 23.45
N TYR A 325 6.14 8.37 22.60
CA TYR A 325 6.43 6.99 23.00
C TYR A 325 7.77 6.46 22.44
N GLY A 326 8.65 7.36 22.00
CA GLY A 326 10.06 7.04 21.75
C GLY A 326 10.37 6.37 20.43
N VAL A 327 9.46 6.43 19.44
CA VAL A 327 9.76 6.00 18.06
C VAL A 327 10.70 7.01 17.40
N THR A 328 10.50 8.29 17.64
CA THR A 328 11.41 9.38 17.28
C THR A 328 11.73 10.24 18.51
N LYS A 329 12.87 10.94 18.48
CA LYS A 329 13.28 11.88 19.53
C LYS A 329 12.70 13.27 19.30
N LYS A 330 12.44 13.63 18.04
CA LYS A 330 11.99 14.96 17.62
C LYS A 330 10.73 14.87 16.78
N LEU A 331 9.95 15.96 16.73
CA LEU A 331 8.87 16.07 15.75
C LEU A 331 9.49 16.23 14.36
N PRO A 332 8.98 15.49 13.36
CA PRO A 332 9.51 15.58 12.01
C PRO A 332 9.19 16.94 11.39
N GLN A 333 10.18 17.53 10.69
CA GLN A 333 10.02 18.77 9.94
C GLN A 333 10.09 18.47 8.44
N GLY A 334 9.18 19.08 7.65
CA GLY A 334 9.17 18.90 6.19
C GLY A 334 9.01 17.45 5.72
N ALA A 335 8.41 16.59 6.53
CA ALA A 335 8.33 15.15 6.25
C ALA A 335 7.21 14.79 5.28
N THR A 336 6.26 15.69 5.05
CA THR A 336 5.10 15.44 4.18
C THR A 336 4.80 16.65 3.31
N THR A 337 4.39 16.42 2.07
CA THR A 337 3.78 17.41 1.17
C THR A 337 2.79 16.72 0.26
N TYR A 338 1.56 17.18 0.23
CA TYR A 338 0.51 16.56 -0.60
C TYR A 338 0.12 17.41 -1.81
N SER A 339 0.89 18.46 -2.14
CA SER A 339 0.58 19.37 -3.26
C SER A 339 0.49 18.65 -4.61
N TYR A 340 1.28 17.60 -4.83
CA TYR A 340 1.20 16.77 -6.04
C TYR A 340 0.02 15.79 -5.99
N ALA A 341 -0.32 15.29 -4.80
CA ALA A 341 -1.52 14.48 -4.61
C ALA A 341 -2.78 15.32 -4.89
N ASP A 342 -2.82 16.57 -4.41
CA ASP A 342 -3.92 17.49 -4.68
C ASP A 342 -4.07 17.75 -6.18
N GLN A 343 -2.97 18.02 -6.91
CA GLN A 343 -3.00 18.19 -8.36
C GLN A 343 -3.51 16.92 -9.09
N ALA A 344 -3.15 15.73 -8.62
CA ALA A 344 -3.64 14.46 -9.16
C ALA A 344 -5.15 14.28 -8.89
N LEU A 345 -5.61 14.61 -7.68
CA LEU A 345 -7.02 14.55 -7.29
C LEU A 345 -7.87 15.57 -8.08
N ASP A 346 -7.35 16.78 -8.29
CA ASP A 346 -8.03 17.82 -9.08
C ASP A 346 -8.31 17.36 -10.52
N GLN A 347 -7.42 16.56 -11.11
CA GLN A 347 -7.64 15.97 -12.44
C GLN A 347 -8.66 14.81 -12.43
N LEU A 348 -8.96 14.20 -11.28
CA LEU A 348 -9.87 13.05 -11.18
C LEU A 348 -11.27 13.44 -10.69
N LYS A 349 -11.39 14.44 -9.82
CA LYS A 349 -12.63 14.77 -9.10
C LYS A 349 -13.83 15.11 -9.98
N ALA A 350 -13.61 15.58 -11.21
CA ALA A 350 -14.69 15.93 -12.13
C ALA A 350 -15.40 14.69 -12.69
N THR A 351 -14.74 13.54 -12.76
CA THR A 351 -15.26 12.33 -13.41
C THR A 351 -15.34 11.13 -12.47
N THR A 352 -14.82 11.24 -11.25
CA THR A 352 -14.65 10.09 -10.36
C THR A 352 -14.88 10.50 -8.91
N ASP A 353 -15.57 9.65 -8.14
CA ASP A 353 -15.69 9.82 -6.68
C ASP A 353 -14.34 9.51 -6.01
N ILE A 354 -13.53 10.53 -5.80
CA ILE A 354 -12.23 10.45 -5.14
C ILE A 354 -12.34 10.28 -3.62
N TYR A 355 -13.53 10.47 -3.04
CA TYR A 355 -13.77 10.46 -1.59
C TYR A 355 -14.30 9.11 -1.08
N GLY A 356 -14.86 8.30 -1.97
CA GLY A 356 -15.55 7.07 -1.60
C GLY A 356 -16.79 7.33 -0.76
N SER A 357 -17.52 8.41 -1.03
CA SER A 357 -18.69 8.83 -0.25
C SER A 357 -19.81 7.80 -0.25
N LYS A 358 -19.90 7.00 -1.32
CA LYS A 358 -20.88 5.90 -1.46
C LYS A 358 -20.31 4.53 -1.11
N TYR A 359 -19.05 4.46 -0.68
CA TYR A 359 -18.40 3.19 -0.34
C TYR A 359 -19.12 2.49 0.81
N LYS A 360 -19.35 1.19 0.63
CA LYS A 360 -19.82 0.27 1.68
C LYS A 360 -18.92 -0.96 1.70
N PRO A 361 -18.49 -1.41 2.90
CA PRO A 361 -17.80 -2.69 3.02
C PRO A 361 -18.74 -3.84 2.63
N ILE A 362 -18.18 -4.89 2.07
CA ILE A 362 -18.89 -6.15 1.84
C ILE A 362 -18.72 -7.08 3.04
N THR A 363 -19.60 -8.08 3.15
CA THR A 363 -19.39 -9.20 4.07
C THR A 363 -18.60 -10.29 3.36
N VAL A 364 -17.44 -10.64 3.91
CA VAL A 364 -16.61 -11.73 3.40
C VAL A 364 -16.75 -12.93 4.33
N LYS A 365 -17.16 -14.07 3.78
CA LYS A 365 -17.21 -15.33 4.52
C LYS A 365 -15.79 -15.87 4.68
N VAL A 366 -15.38 -16.07 5.93
CA VAL A 366 -14.11 -16.74 6.24
C VAL A 366 -14.23 -18.23 5.92
N THR A 367 -13.22 -18.74 5.22
CA THR A 367 -13.10 -20.16 4.85
C THR A 367 -11.81 -20.75 5.39
N ALA A 368 -11.78 -22.07 5.57
CA ALA A 368 -10.57 -22.74 6.07
C ALA A 368 -9.38 -22.52 5.12
N GLY A 369 -8.29 -21.98 5.66
CA GLY A 369 -7.07 -21.68 4.90
C GLY A 369 -7.24 -20.60 3.85
N GLY A 370 -8.28 -19.77 3.95
CA GLY A 370 -8.51 -18.63 3.05
C GLY A 370 -8.78 -18.99 1.59
N LYS A 371 -9.33 -20.19 1.34
CA LYS A 371 -9.60 -20.72 -0.02
C LYS A 371 -10.90 -20.15 -0.59
#